data_43fd6aa2bf0e99a35148174b347c6cbb
#
_entry.id   43fd6aa2bf0e99a35148174b347c6cbb
#
_cell.length_a   1.000
_cell.length_b   1.000
_cell.length_c   1.000
_cell.angle_alpha   90.00
_cell.angle_beta   90.00
_cell.angle_gamma   90.00
#
_symmetry.space_group_name_H-M   'P 1'
#
loop_
_entity.id
_entity.type
_entity.pdbx_description
1 polymer ?
#
loop_
_entity_poly.entity_id
_entity_poly.type
_entity_poly.pdbx_seq_one_letter_code
_entity_poly.pdbx_strand_id
1 'polypeptide(L)'
;MATFGLRYFAQLRSKYKGVFWRVEIAERDYSGPSEEMEFAGGSPLSITWENRGDEFYVSVKASEATINVMCHDNFHFIGLFTSDPRKWRVSIYRNTVLYWRGFVVADLYSESFTAPPYEVSIKAVDGFNLLSNVSLLDSDFTQLSGRLSLWDLLTRCFSLLELDLSISDWMDLYAEGMSESLSPLRQVYVDMARLYYVYEQPTYRDALELCLRPFAGQIFQSGGSLHIRRAVSLYNDSR
;
A
#
# COMPACT_ATOMS: atom_id res chain seq x y z
N MET A 1 -15.58 9.86 1.30
CA MET A 1 -14.63 8.99 0.58
C MET A 1 -14.63 9.38 -0.89
N ALA A 2 -13.47 9.43 -1.54
CA ALA A 2 -13.39 9.65 -2.97
C ALA A 2 -14.01 8.46 -3.72
N THR A 3 -14.73 8.72 -4.79
CA THR A 3 -15.25 7.68 -5.68
C THR A 3 -14.22 7.37 -6.76
N PHE A 4 -14.08 6.09 -7.12
CA PHE A 4 -13.16 5.66 -8.16
C PHE A 4 -13.93 4.88 -9.23
N GLY A 5 -13.91 5.36 -10.47
CA GLY A 5 -14.50 4.66 -11.61
C GLY A 5 -13.47 3.89 -12.40
N LEU A 6 -13.80 2.69 -12.85
CA LEU A 6 -12.93 1.84 -13.66
C LEU A 6 -12.65 2.53 -15.01
N ARG A 7 -11.38 2.82 -15.29
CA ARG A 7 -10.95 3.42 -16.57
C ARG A 7 -10.28 2.42 -17.48
N TYR A 8 -9.32 1.65 -16.93
CA TYR A 8 -8.59 0.63 -17.68
C TYR A 8 -8.60 -0.69 -16.94
N PHE A 9 -8.62 -1.80 -17.67
CA PHE A 9 -8.43 -3.13 -17.10
C PHE A 9 -7.67 -4.05 -18.05
N ALA A 10 -6.94 -5.01 -17.50
CA ALA A 10 -6.30 -6.08 -18.25
C ALA A 10 -6.49 -7.42 -17.54
N GLN A 11 -6.53 -8.51 -18.30
CA GLN A 11 -6.78 -9.83 -17.78
C GLN A 11 -5.78 -10.84 -18.37
N LEU A 12 -5.32 -11.77 -17.54
CA LEU A 12 -4.51 -12.87 -18.00
C LEU A 12 -4.81 -14.15 -17.20
N ARG A 13 -4.60 -15.28 -17.84
CA ARG A 13 -4.60 -16.56 -17.16
C ARG A 13 -3.20 -17.13 -17.18
N SER A 14 -2.63 -17.39 -16.00
CA SER A 14 -1.31 -17.99 -15.86
C SER A 14 -1.29 -19.38 -16.52
N LYS A 15 -0.24 -19.66 -17.31
CA LYS A 15 -0.02 -21.00 -17.88
C LYS A 15 0.23 -22.04 -16.77
N TYR A 16 0.83 -21.62 -15.66
CA TYR A 16 1.04 -22.47 -14.49
C TYR A 16 -0.19 -22.40 -13.56
N LYS A 17 -0.82 -23.53 -13.28
CA LYS A 17 -2.01 -23.67 -12.42
C LYS A 17 -3.28 -22.93 -12.88
N GLY A 18 -3.28 -22.31 -14.06
CA GLY A 18 -4.47 -21.64 -14.60
C GLY A 18 -5.03 -20.49 -13.76
N VAL A 19 -4.21 -19.88 -12.90
CA VAL A 19 -4.63 -18.77 -12.03
C VAL A 19 -5.04 -17.57 -12.88
N PHE A 20 -6.22 -17.05 -12.61
CA PHE A 20 -6.72 -15.85 -13.26
C PHE A 20 -6.27 -14.61 -12.53
N TRP A 21 -5.70 -13.67 -13.28
CA TRP A 21 -5.31 -12.35 -12.79
C TRP A 21 -6.06 -11.26 -13.55
N ARG A 22 -6.52 -10.27 -12.82
CA ARG A 22 -7.13 -9.07 -13.37
C ARG A 22 -6.51 -7.85 -12.72
N VAL A 23 -6.09 -6.89 -13.53
CA VAL A 23 -5.63 -5.57 -13.11
C VAL A 23 -6.70 -4.57 -13.49
N GLU A 24 -7.03 -3.69 -12.57
CA GLU A 24 -7.95 -2.56 -12.76
C GLU A 24 -7.25 -1.26 -12.40
N ILE A 25 -7.31 -0.27 -13.27
CA ILE A 25 -6.86 1.09 -13.02
C ILE A 25 -8.11 1.97 -13.02
N ALA A 26 -8.43 2.50 -11.86
CA ALA A 26 -9.60 3.34 -11.64
C ALA A 26 -9.19 4.79 -11.43
N GLU A 27 -9.87 5.69 -12.09
CA GLU A 27 -9.65 7.13 -12.00
C GLU A 27 -10.58 7.74 -10.94
N ARG A 28 -10.06 8.67 -10.15
CA ARG A 28 -10.86 9.42 -9.16
C ARG A 28 -11.96 10.21 -9.88
N ASP A 29 -13.19 10.11 -9.37
CA ASP A 29 -14.40 10.79 -9.84
C ASP A 29 -14.75 10.53 -11.32
N TYR A 30 -14.27 9.43 -11.89
CA TYR A 30 -14.57 9.01 -13.25
C TYR A 30 -15.90 8.23 -13.32
N SER A 31 -16.68 8.48 -14.37
CA SER A 31 -17.96 7.80 -14.64
C SER A 31 -18.12 7.35 -16.10
N GLY A 32 -17.05 7.42 -16.88
CA GLY A 32 -17.05 7.01 -18.29
C GLY A 32 -16.92 5.49 -18.51
N PRO A 33 -16.85 5.05 -19.78
CA PRO A 33 -16.66 3.65 -20.12
C PRO A 33 -15.25 3.17 -19.76
N SER A 34 -15.13 1.87 -19.46
CA SER A 34 -13.83 1.23 -19.24
C SER A 34 -13.26 0.69 -20.53
N GLU A 35 -11.93 0.63 -20.60
CA GLU A 35 -11.16 0.17 -21.75
C GLU A 35 -10.28 -1.02 -21.37
N GLU A 36 -10.22 -2.04 -22.23
CA GLU A 36 -9.37 -3.20 -22.04
C GLU A 36 -7.96 -2.93 -22.57
N MET A 37 -6.96 -3.15 -21.72
CA MET A 37 -5.53 -3.09 -22.08
C MET A 37 -5.03 -4.49 -22.42
N GLU A 38 -4.10 -4.58 -23.35
CA GLU A 38 -3.38 -5.82 -23.65
C GLU A 38 -2.10 -5.89 -22.81
N PHE A 39 -1.91 -7.00 -22.09
CA PHE A 39 -0.66 -7.23 -21.38
C PHE A 39 0.50 -7.46 -22.36
N ALA A 40 1.65 -6.85 -22.08
CA ALA A 40 2.88 -7.15 -22.79
C ALA A 40 3.39 -8.57 -22.47
N GLY A 41 4.07 -9.18 -23.44
CA GLY A 41 4.66 -10.51 -23.28
C GLY A 41 5.78 -10.57 -22.23
N GLY A 42 6.16 -11.76 -21.83
CA GLY A 42 7.29 -12.00 -20.94
C GLY A 42 6.93 -11.88 -19.46
N SER A 43 6.93 -10.69 -18.87
CA SER A 43 6.59 -10.45 -17.47
C SER A 43 5.48 -9.38 -17.34
N PRO A 44 4.22 -9.75 -17.62
CA PRO A 44 3.13 -8.78 -17.70
C PRO A 44 2.76 -8.13 -16.38
N LEU A 45 2.99 -8.81 -15.26
CA LEU A 45 2.65 -8.35 -13.91
C LEU A 45 3.66 -8.85 -12.90
N SER A 46 4.21 -7.96 -12.09
CA SER A 46 5.03 -8.30 -10.93
C SER A 46 4.62 -7.48 -9.71
N ILE A 47 4.72 -8.07 -8.53
CA ILE A 47 4.53 -7.39 -7.25
C ILE A 47 5.75 -7.70 -6.40
N THR A 48 6.40 -6.65 -5.91
CA THR A 48 7.59 -6.76 -5.08
C THR A 48 7.36 -6.06 -3.75
N TRP A 49 7.92 -6.62 -2.69
CA TRP A 49 7.93 -6.02 -1.36
C TRP A 49 9.32 -5.52 -1.03
N GLU A 50 9.38 -4.37 -0.39
CA GLU A 50 10.65 -3.77 0.03
C GLU A 50 11.45 -4.78 0.87
N ASN A 51 12.70 -4.98 0.47
CA ASN A 51 13.68 -5.75 1.19
C ASN A 51 14.95 -4.90 1.30
N ARG A 52 15.31 -4.51 2.51
CA ARG A 52 16.50 -3.68 2.76
C ARG A 52 17.75 -4.54 2.97
N GLY A 53 17.97 -5.53 2.12
CA GLY A 53 19.18 -6.34 2.10
C GLY A 53 19.43 -7.07 3.42
N ASP A 54 20.47 -6.66 4.16
CA ASP A 54 20.93 -7.33 5.39
C ASP A 54 20.12 -6.94 6.65
N GLU A 55 19.13 -6.03 6.55
CA GLU A 55 18.29 -5.73 7.69
C GLU A 55 17.33 -6.88 7.99
N PHE A 56 17.56 -7.55 9.12
CA PHE A 56 16.71 -8.64 9.61
C PHE A 56 15.26 -8.20 9.84
N TYR A 57 15.04 -6.92 10.09
CA TYR A 57 13.74 -6.39 10.50
C TYR A 57 13.45 -5.02 9.89
N VAL A 58 12.33 -4.95 9.18
CA VAL A 58 11.75 -3.70 8.65
C VAL A 58 10.32 -3.59 9.17
N SER A 59 10.03 -2.53 9.96
CA SER A 59 8.70 -2.36 10.58
C SER A 59 7.60 -2.14 9.55
N VAL A 60 7.86 -1.37 8.51
CA VAL A 60 6.89 -1.06 7.45
C VAL A 60 7.45 -1.54 6.12
N LYS A 61 6.87 -2.60 5.60
CA LYS A 61 7.29 -3.24 4.37
C LYS A 61 6.42 -2.75 3.21
N ALA A 62 6.87 -1.71 2.55
CA ALA A 62 6.21 -1.16 1.38
C ALA A 62 6.24 -2.13 0.18
N SER A 63 5.30 -1.98 -0.74
CA SER A 63 5.21 -2.81 -1.94
C SER A 63 4.97 -1.99 -3.20
N GLU A 64 5.48 -2.52 -4.30
CA GLU A 64 5.37 -1.96 -5.64
C GLU A 64 4.81 -3.02 -6.60
N ALA A 65 3.89 -2.61 -7.47
CA ALA A 65 3.44 -3.40 -8.60
C ALA A 65 3.94 -2.77 -9.89
N THR A 66 4.43 -3.61 -10.81
CA THR A 66 4.78 -3.23 -12.18
C THR A 66 3.84 -3.97 -13.13
N ILE A 67 3.18 -3.21 -14.01
CA ILE A 67 2.21 -3.68 -14.98
C ILE A 67 2.74 -3.32 -16.37
N ASN A 68 3.05 -4.32 -17.19
CA ASN A 68 3.56 -4.12 -18.53
C ASN A 68 2.43 -4.35 -19.53
N VAL A 69 2.12 -3.34 -20.32
CA VAL A 69 1.04 -3.34 -21.32
C VAL A 69 1.55 -2.94 -22.69
N MET A 70 0.88 -3.42 -23.73
CA MET A 70 1.13 -2.99 -25.11
C MET A 70 0.39 -1.68 -25.40
N CYS A 71 1.09 -0.73 -25.97
CA CYS A 71 0.54 0.52 -26.46
C CYS A 71 0.47 0.46 -27.97
N HIS A 72 -0.75 0.53 -28.50
CA HIS A 72 -1.01 0.43 -29.94
C HIS A 72 -1.09 1.81 -30.62
N ASP A 73 -1.29 2.87 -29.84
CA ASP A 73 -1.36 4.26 -30.30
C ASP A 73 -0.37 5.14 -29.53
N ASN A 74 0.20 6.13 -30.20
CA ASN A 74 1.12 7.06 -29.55
C ASN A 74 0.42 7.83 -28.41
N PHE A 75 1.07 7.89 -27.25
CA PHE A 75 0.62 8.63 -26.09
C PHE A 75 -0.76 8.19 -25.52
N HIS A 76 -1.18 6.95 -25.79
CA HIS A 76 -2.47 6.44 -25.35
C HIS A 76 -2.66 6.51 -23.83
N PHE A 77 -1.62 6.20 -23.06
CA PHE A 77 -1.66 6.23 -21.59
C PHE A 77 -1.13 7.51 -20.97
N ILE A 78 -0.91 8.58 -21.74
CA ILE A 78 -0.37 9.84 -21.23
C ILE A 78 -1.22 10.45 -20.12
N GLY A 79 -2.51 10.13 -20.06
CA GLY A 79 -3.42 10.54 -18.98
C GLY A 79 -3.04 10.00 -17.60
N LEU A 80 -2.22 8.94 -17.53
CA LEU A 80 -1.68 8.43 -16.27
C LEU A 80 -0.62 9.35 -15.66
N PHE A 81 -0.01 10.21 -16.46
CA PHE A 81 0.87 11.27 -15.97
C PHE A 81 0.03 12.37 -15.32
N THR A 82 0.22 12.59 -14.04
CA THR A 82 -0.56 13.53 -13.24
C THR A 82 0.24 14.04 -12.05
N SER A 83 -0.04 15.26 -11.60
CA SER A 83 0.52 15.80 -10.36
C SER A 83 -0.20 15.32 -9.09
N ASP A 84 -1.38 14.69 -9.23
CA ASP A 84 -2.11 14.12 -8.10
C ASP A 84 -1.70 12.66 -7.89
N PRO A 85 -0.97 12.33 -6.81
CA PRO A 85 -0.48 10.98 -6.54
C PRO A 85 -1.58 9.97 -6.20
N ARG A 86 -2.83 10.42 -6.03
CA ARG A 86 -3.98 9.59 -5.69
C ARG A 86 -5.07 9.59 -6.76
N LYS A 87 -4.79 10.14 -7.94
CA LYS A 87 -5.72 10.16 -9.05
C LYS A 87 -6.04 8.77 -9.58
N TRP A 88 -5.03 7.92 -9.72
CA TRP A 88 -5.13 6.62 -10.36
C TRP A 88 -4.91 5.47 -9.38
N ARG A 89 -5.99 4.80 -8.99
CA ARG A 89 -5.94 3.65 -8.08
C ARG A 89 -5.86 2.35 -8.86
N VAL A 90 -4.84 1.55 -8.54
CA VAL A 90 -4.63 0.21 -9.10
C VAL A 90 -5.18 -0.83 -8.14
N SER A 91 -5.96 -1.78 -8.64
CA SER A 91 -6.41 -2.95 -7.90
C SER A 91 -6.05 -4.22 -8.69
N ILE A 92 -5.37 -5.15 -8.05
CA ILE A 92 -4.96 -6.42 -8.64
C ILE A 92 -5.74 -7.54 -7.97
N TYR A 93 -6.44 -8.33 -8.77
CA TYR A 93 -7.25 -9.44 -8.31
C TYR A 93 -6.62 -10.77 -8.74
N ARG A 94 -6.68 -11.75 -7.84
CA ARG A 94 -6.30 -13.14 -8.08
C ARG A 94 -7.52 -14.01 -7.90
N ASN A 95 -7.93 -14.72 -8.97
CA ASN A 95 -9.17 -15.53 -8.96
C ASN A 95 -10.38 -14.76 -8.42
N THR A 96 -10.57 -13.51 -8.87
CA THR A 96 -11.64 -12.57 -8.48
C THR A 96 -11.54 -11.99 -7.06
N VAL A 97 -10.59 -12.43 -6.25
CA VAL A 97 -10.35 -11.89 -4.90
C VAL A 97 -9.30 -10.79 -5.00
N LEU A 98 -9.54 -9.65 -4.34
CA LEU A 98 -8.55 -8.57 -4.26
C LEU A 98 -7.26 -9.13 -3.63
N TYR A 99 -6.15 -8.93 -4.32
CA TYR A 99 -4.84 -9.39 -3.89
C TYR A 99 -3.92 -8.24 -3.46
N TRP A 100 -3.97 -7.14 -4.21
CA TRP A 100 -3.12 -5.96 -3.96
C TRP A 100 -3.83 -4.69 -4.42
N ARG A 101 -3.56 -3.56 -3.76
CA ARG A 101 -4.06 -2.24 -4.14
C ARG A 101 -3.03 -1.16 -3.89
N GLY A 102 -2.96 -0.17 -4.78
CA GLY A 102 -2.05 0.97 -4.66
C GLY A 102 -2.43 2.09 -5.62
N PHE A 103 -1.53 3.05 -5.80
CA PHE A 103 -1.69 4.19 -6.70
C PHE A 103 -0.57 4.24 -7.72
N VAL A 104 -0.89 4.65 -8.95
CA VAL A 104 0.10 4.84 -10.01
C VAL A 104 1.10 5.91 -9.63
N VAL A 105 2.38 5.64 -9.85
CA VAL A 105 3.47 6.60 -9.68
C VAL A 105 3.68 7.31 -11.02
N ALA A 106 3.10 8.49 -11.14
CA ALA A 106 3.09 9.24 -12.39
C ALA A 106 4.48 9.62 -12.90
N ASP A 107 5.39 9.95 -11.99
CA ASP A 107 6.76 10.38 -12.35
C ASP A 107 7.62 9.27 -13.00
N LEU A 108 7.19 8.01 -12.89
CA LEU A 108 7.87 6.85 -13.47
C LEU A 108 7.24 6.39 -14.79
N TYR A 109 6.22 7.12 -15.30
CA TYR A 109 5.65 6.85 -16.60
C TYR A 109 6.61 7.34 -17.69
N SER A 110 6.95 6.44 -18.60
CA SER A 110 7.75 6.75 -19.77
C SER A 110 7.28 5.94 -20.98
N GLU A 111 7.25 6.56 -22.14
CA GLU A 111 6.96 5.90 -23.41
C GLU A 111 8.18 5.91 -24.32
N SER A 112 8.33 4.84 -25.10
CA SER A 112 9.36 4.76 -26.12
C SER A 112 9.04 5.70 -27.28
N PHE A 113 10.05 6.44 -27.77
CA PHE A 113 9.91 7.27 -28.97
C PHE A 113 10.08 6.42 -30.25
N THR A 114 9.22 5.40 -30.37
CA THR A 114 9.20 4.46 -31.53
C THR A 114 7.78 4.33 -32.04
N ALA A 115 7.65 3.86 -33.30
CA ALA A 115 6.31 3.60 -33.84
C ALA A 115 5.61 2.46 -33.08
N PRO A 116 4.30 2.58 -32.78
CA PRO A 116 3.53 1.50 -32.18
C PRO A 116 3.53 0.22 -33.04
N PRO A 117 3.34 -0.97 -32.41
CA PRO A 117 3.12 -1.18 -30.98
C PRO A 117 4.43 -1.22 -30.17
N TYR A 118 4.40 -0.71 -28.94
CA TYR A 118 5.52 -0.78 -27.98
C TYR A 118 5.03 -1.07 -26.58
N GLU A 119 5.93 -1.56 -25.73
CA GLU A 119 5.64 -1.86 -24.32
C GLU A 119 5.72 -0.60 -23.47
N VAL A 120 4.74 -0.43 -22.57
CA VAL A 120 4.70 0.59 -21.52
C VAL A 120 4.66 -0.07 -20.17
N SER A 121 5.52 0.36 -19.25
CA SER A 121 5.55 -0.08 -17.88
C SER A 121 4.84 0.92 -16.97
N ILE A 122 3.72 0.51 -16.37
CA ILE A 122 2.98 1.28 -15.39
C ILE A 122 3.39 0.80 -14.00
N LYS A 123 3.93 1.70 -13.18
CA LYS A 123 4.33 1.41 -11.80
C LYS A 123 3.31 1.95 -10.81
N ALA A 124 3.01 1.17 -9.79
CA ALA A 124 2.10 1.55 -8.71
C ALA A 124 2.69 1.14 -7.35
N VAL A 125 2.42 1.94 -6.32
CA VAL A 125 2.91 1.74 -4.95
C VAL A 125 1.75 1.72 -3.96
N ASP A 126 1.90 1.01 -2.84
CA ASP A 126 0.89 0.93 -1.78
C ASP A 126 0.76 2.21 -0.92
N GLY A 127 1.61 3.19 -1.16
CA GLY A 127 1.54 4.50 -0.51
C GLY A 127 2.20 4.58 0.87
N PHE A 128 2.74 3.49 1.45
CA PHE A 128 3.43 3.58 2.73
C PHE A 128 4.60 4.57 2.73
N ASN A 129 5.31 4.70 1.61
CA ASN A 129 6.40 5.67 1.48
C ASN A 129 5.91 7.12 1.45
N LEU A 130 4.66 7.38 1.02
CA LEU A 130 4.08 8.73 1.05
C LEU A 130 3.89 9.25 2.47
N LEU A 131 3.72 8.37 3.45
CA LEU A 131 3.56 8.74 4.86
C LEU A 131 4.80 9.44 5.44
N SER A 132 5.97 9.30 4.81
CA SER A 132 7.19 10.04 5.18
C SER A 132 7.12 11.53 4.85
N ASN A 133 6.23 11.91 3.95
CA ASN A 133 6.05 13.30 3.51
C ASN A 133 4.86 13.99 4.20
N VAL A 134 4.14 13.28 5.06
CA VAL A 134 2.96 13.81 5.75
C VAL A 134 3.28 13.98 7.23
N SER A 135 3.31 15.24 7.69
CA SER A 135 3.51 15.57 9.11
C SER A 135 2.40 14.99 9.97
N LEU A 136 2.74 14.46 11.13
CA LEU A 136 1.79 13.93 12.09
C LEU A 136 1.06 15.08 12.80
N LEU A 137 -0.05 15.49 12.22
CA LEU A 137 -0.88 16.59 12.72
C LEU A 137 -2.35 16.15 12.81
N ASP A 138 -3.13 16.86 13.62
CA ASP A 138 -4.58 16.72 13.65
C ASP A 138 -5.25 17.44 12.45
N SER A 139 -6.56 17.31 12.32
CA SER A 139 -7.38 17.98 11.28
C SER A 139 -7.20 19.49 11.22
N ASP A 140 -6.88 20.10 12.36
CA ASP A 140 -6.67 21.55 12.51
C ASP A 140 -5.20 21.97 12.29
N PHE A 141 -4.39 21.09 11.73
CA PHE A 141 -2.93 21.28 11.53
C PHE A 141 -2.17 21.57 12.82
N THR A 142 -2.69 21.14 13.96
CA THR A 142 -2.03 21.22 15.27
C THR A 142 -1.41 19.88 15.65
N GLN A 143 -0.44 19.91 16.58
CA GLN A 143 0.13 18.69 17.12
C GLN A 143 -0.93 17.86 17.86
N LEU A 144 -0.92 16.55 17.62
CA LEU A 144 -1.75 15.62 18.40
C LEU A 144 -1.38 15.72 19.88
N SER A 145 -2.36 15.71 20.74
CA SER A 145 -2.17 15.83 22.20
C SER A 145 -2.78 14.65 22.95
N GLY A 146 -2.34 14.48 24.20
CA GLY A 146 -2.85 13.44 25.08
C GLY A 146 -2.28 12.06 24.79
N ARG A 147 -2.99 11.02 25.23
CA ARG A 147 -2.63 9.61 25.06
C ARG A 147 -3.52 8.98 24.00
N LEU A 148 -2.91 8.39 22.98
CA LEU A 148 -3.59 7.61 21.95
C LEU A 148 -3.20 6.13 22.08
N SER A 149 -4.16 5.22 21.85
CA SER A 149 -3.81 3.81 21.70
C SER A 149 -2.97 3.63 20.44
N LEU A 150 -2.12 2.61 20.42
CA LEU A 150 -1.37 2.28 19.18
C LEU A 150 -2.32 1.98 18.04
N TRP A 151 -3.45 1.36 18.31
CA TRP A 151 -4.49 1.08 17.31
C TRP A 151 -5.07 2.36 16.69
N ASP A 152 -5.39 3.37 17.51
CA ASP A 152 -5.93 4.63 17.01
C ASP A 152 -4.91 5.37 16.15
N LEU A 153 -3.64 5.32 16.54
CA LEU A 153 -2.55 5.92 15.77
C LEU A 153 -2.34 5.20 14.43
N LEU A 154 -2.33 3.84 14.44
CA LEU A 154 -2.21 3.03 13.22
C LEU A 154 -3.40 3.25 12.27
N THR A 155 -4.63 3.28 12.80
CA THR A 155 -5.83 3.50 11.96
C THR A 155 -5.85 4.89 11.34
N ARG A 156 -5.34 5.92 12.02
CA ARG A 156 -5.12 7.25 11.42
C ARG A 156 -4.14 7.19 10.26
N CYS A 157 -3.02 6.49 10.41
CA CYS A 157 -2.06 6.28 9.31
C CYS A 157 -2.71 5.58 8.11
N PHE A 158 -3.50 4.54 8.36
CA PHE A 158 -4.15 3.77 7.28
C PHE A 158 -5.24 4.55 6.57
N SER A 159 -5.96 5.43 7.28
CA SER A 159 -6.96 6.28 6.65
C SER A 159 -6.35 7.23 5.62
N LEU A 160 -5.09 7.65 5.83
CA LEU A 160 -4.36 8.48 4.89
C LEU A 160 -3.88 7.73 3.63
N LEU A 161 -3.81 6.41 3.68
CA LEU A 161 -3.44 5.61 2.49
C LEU A 161 -4.56 5.56 1.45
N GLU A 162 -5.81 5.76 1.84
CA GLU A 162 -7.02 5.68 0.98
C GLU A 162 -7.14 4.35 0.19
N LEU A 163 -6.58 3.26 0.75
CA LEU A 163 -6.54 1.97 0.07
C LEU A 163 -7.83 1.15 0.24
N ASP A 164 -8.71 1.51 1.18
CA ASP A 164 -9.93 0.74 1.50
C ASP A 164 -9.64 -0.77 1.70
N LEU A 165 -8.62 -1.07 2.49
CA LEU A 165 -8.22 -2.44 2.80
C LEU A 165 -8.64 -2.80 4.23
N SER A 166 -9.03 -4.06 4.44
CA SER A 166 -9.22 -4.58 5.78
C SER A 166 -7.89 -4.67 6.53
N ILE A 167 -7.95 -4.52 7.85
CA ILE A 167 -6.78 -4.67 8.72
C ILE A 167 -6.86 -6.03 9.40
N SER A 168 -5.80 -6.81 9.24
CA SER A 168 -5.62 -8.11 9.88
C SER A 168 -4.54 -7.99 10.94
N ASP A 169 -4.97 -7.94 12.20
CA ASP A 169 -4.10 -7.78 13.37
C ASP A 169 -3.81 -9.14 13.99
N TRP A 170 -2.54 -9.53 14.01
CA TRP A 170 -2.01 -10.77 14.55
C TRP A 170 -0.93 -10.49 15.61
N MET A 171 -1.09 -9.40 16.37
CA MET A 171 -0.20 -9.12 17.50
C MET A 171 -0.58 -9.98 18.67
N ASP A 172 0.38 -10.77 19.17
CA ASP A 172 0.23 -11.79 20.21
C ASP A 172 1.08 -11.51 21.46
N LEU A 173 1.56 -10.29 21.64
CA LEU A 173 2.40 -9.89 22.76
C LEU A 173 1.57 -9.21 23.84
N TYR A 174 1.22 -9.95 24.89
CA TYR A 174 0.46 -9.46 26.03
C TYR A 174 1.37 -9.25 27.23
N ALA A 175 1.22 -8.12 27.92
CA ALA A 175 1.81 -7.88 29.22
C ALA A 175 0.85 -8.35 30.33
N GLU A 176 1.38 -8.52 31.54
CA GLU A 176 0.57 -8.84 32.70
C GLU A 176 -0.56 -7.81 32.89
N GLY A 177 -1.78 -8.29 33.11
CA GLY A 177 -2.97 -7.45 33.25
C GLY A 177 -3.67 -7.03 31.97
N MET A 178 -3.13 -7.39 30.79
CA MET A 178 -3.83 -7.20 29.52
C MET A 178 -4.90 -8.27 29.30
N SER A 179 -5.99 -7.88 28.64
CA SER A 179 -7.04 -8.80 28.20
C SER A 179 -6.64 -9.50 26.91
N GLU A 180 -6.66 -10.83 26.88
CA GLU A 180 -6.41 -11.62 25.68
C GLU A 180 -7.56 -11.56 24.67
N SER A 181 -8.73 -11.04 25.07
CA SER A 181 -9.87 -10.85 24.17
C SER A 181 -9.77 -9.60 23.29
N LEU A 182 -8.80 -8.71 23.59
CA LEU A 182 -8.55 -7.48 22.85
C LEU A 182 -7.12 -7.48 22.29
N SER A 183 -6.96 -6.94 21.10
CA SER A 183 -5.61 -6.73 20.56
C SER A 183 -4.72 -5.95 21.53
N PRO A 184 -3.45 -6.35 21.71
CA PRO A 184 -2.48 -5.59 22.50
C PRO A 184 -2.34 -4.14 22.04
N LEU A 185 -2.47 -3.89 20.74
CA LEU A 185 -2.38 -2.56 20.16
C LEU A 185 -3.48 -1.60 20.64
N ARG A 186 -4.63 -2.12 21.10
CA ARG A 186 -5.73 -1.34 21.71
C ARG A 186 -5.51 -1.04 23.18
N GLN A 187 -4.59 -1.74 23.83
CA GLN A 187 -4.35 -1.67 25.27
C GLN A 187 -3.05 -0.93 25.61
N VAL A 188 -2.18 -0.70 24.61
CA VAL A 188 -0.95 0.08 24.74
C VAL A 188 -1.19 1.49 24.24
N TYR A 189 -0.76 2.48 25.04
CA TYR A 189 -0.94 3.89 24.77
C TYR A 189 0.40 4.60 24.62
N VAL A 190 0.46 5.54 23.68
CA VAL A 190 1.58 6.46 23.48
C VAL A 190 1.16 7.86 23.91
N ASP A 191 2.03 8.52 24.66
CA ASP A 191 1.90 9.94 24.97
C ASP A 191 2.44 10.76 23.79
N MET A 192 1.57 11.50 23.14
CA MET A 192 1.92 12.28 21.95
C MET A 192 2.98 13.34 22.23
N ALA A 193 3.00 13.94 23.42
CA ALA A 193 4.02 14.91 23.80
C ALA A 193 5.44 14.31 23.74
N ARG A 194 5.59 13.02 24.12
CA ARG A 194 6.89 12.33 24.02
C ARG A 194 7.30 12.07 22.58
N LEU A 195 6.36 11.79 21.69
CA LEU A 195 6.63 11.59 20.28
C LEU A 195 7.21 12.86 19.65
N TYR A 196 6.59 14.01 19.91
CA TYR A 196 7.07 15.30 19.42
C TYR A 196 8.39 15.77 20.09
N TYR A 197 8.66 15.28 21.29
CA TYR A 197 9.96 15.53 21.94
C TYR A 197 11.10 14.76 21.26
N VAL A 198 10.86 13.53 20.81
CA VAL A 198 11.86 12.68 20.14
C VAL A 198 12.07 13.13 18.69
N TYR A 199 11.01 13.50 18.02
CA TYR A 199 11.01 13.96 16.63
C TYR A 199 10.50 15.39 16.61
N GLU A 200 11.33 16.35 16.25
CA GLU A 200 10.94 17.76 16.21
C GLU A 200 9.69 17.99 15.35
N GLN A 201 9.59 17.30 14.22
CA GLN A 201 8.42 17.25 13.34
C GLN A 201 8.16 15.81 12.86
N PRO A 202 7.52 14.95 13.66
CA PRO A 202 7.28 13.56 13.30
C PRO A 202 6.34 13.46 12.10
N THR A 203 6.62 12.49 11.25
CA THR A 203 5.74 12.09 10.15
C THR A 203 4.85 10.92 10.57
N TYR A 204 3.83 10.63 9.78
CA TYR A 204 3.03 9.41 10.00
C TYR A 204 3.86 8.14 9.82
N ARG A 205 4.91 8.16 9.02
CA ARG A 205 5.85 7.03 8.90
C ARG A 205 6.65 6.81 10.18
N ASP A 206 7.15 7.87 10.79
CA ASP A 206 7.86 7.80 12.07
C ASP A 206 6.96 7.25 13.17
N ALA A 207 5.69 7.66 13.18
CA ALA A 207 4.69 7.17 14.12
C ALA A 207 4.45 5.66 13.96
N LEU A 208 4.31 5.14 12.72
CA LEU A 208 4.18 3.71 12.44
C LEU A 208 5.41 2.93 12.94
N GLU A 209 6.59 3.40 12.62
CA GLU A 209 7.83 2.73 13.02
C GLU A 209 8.00 2.72 14.55
N LEU A 210 7.70 3.83 15.21
CA LEU A 210 7.76 3.92 16.67
C LEU A 210 6.78 2.94 17.33
N CYS A 211 5.56 2.82 16.80
CA CYS A 211 4.54 1.92 17.35
C CYS A 211 4.91 0.45 17.17
N LEU A 212 5.55 0.08 16.08
CA LEU A 212 5.82 -1.31 15.74
C LEU A 212 7.16 -1.82 16.27
N ARG A 213 8.20 -0.98 16.31
CA ARG A 213 9.55 -1.37 16.75
C ARG A 213 9.61 -2.06 18.12
N PRO A 214 8.96 -1.57 19.20
CA PRO A 214 9.04 -2.19 20.51
C PRO A 214 8.52 -3.62 20.56
N PHE A 215 7.63 -3.96 19.62
CA PHE A 215 6.99 -5.28 19.52
C PHE A 215 7.66 -6.17 18.47
N ALA A 216 8.72 -5.73 17.81
CA ALA A 216 9.21 -6.34 16.58
C ALA A 216 8.07 -6.57 15.57
N GLY A 217 7.11 -5.62 15.55
CA GLY A 217 5.92 -5.65 14.71
C GLY A 217 6.23 -5.21 13.28
N GLN A 218 5.70 -5.94 12.31
CA GLN A 218 5.84 -5.64 10.90
C GLN A 218 4.46 -5.41 10.28
N ILE A 219 4.37 -4.39 9.41
CA ILE A 219 3.19 -4.14 8.59
C ILE A 219 3.52 -4.31 7.12
N PHE A 220 2.61 -4.95 6.39
CA PHE A 220 2.69 -5.15 4.94
C PHE A 220 1.30 -5.38 4.35
N GLN A 221 1.17 -5.16 3.04
CA GLN A 221 -0.03 -5.50 2.30
C GLN A 221 0.11 -6.89 1.67
N SER A 222 -0.91 -7.75 1.82
CA SER A 222 -1.01 -9.04 1.12
C SER A 222 -2.45 -9.53 1.12
N GLY A 223 -2.84 -10.29 0.07
CA GLY A 223 -4.16 -10.92 0.00
C GLY A 223 -5.34 -9.97 0.16
N GLY A 224 -5.20 -8.70 -0.25
CA GLY A 224 -6.24 -7.68 -0.15
C GLY A 224 -6.43 -7.09 1.26
N SER A 225 -5.48 -7.31 2.16
CA SER A 225 -5.51 -6.81 3.54
C SER A 225 -4.18 -6.17 3.93
N LEU A 226 -4.22 -5.28 4.91
CA LEU A 226 -3.06 -4.81 5.66
C LEU A 226 -2.84 -5.75 6.84
N HIS A 227 -1.69 -6.39 6.90
CA HIS A 227 -1.34 -7.33 7.96
C HIS A 227 -0.40 -6.66 8.95
N ILE A 228 -0.72 -6.78 10.24
CA ILE A 228 0.16 -6.38 11.35
C ILE A 228 0.55 -7.67 12.06
N ARG A 229 1.83 -8.01 12.05
CA ARG A 229 2.37 -9.25 12.64
C ARG A 229 3.69 -8.99 13.33
N ARG A 230 4.06 -9.86 14.27
CA ARG A 230 5.44 -9.90 14.76
C ARG A 230 6.35 -10.60 13.76
N ALA A 231 7.54 -10.05 13.54
CA ALA A 231 8.53 -10.66 12.63
C ALA A 231 8.92 -12.08 13.05
N VAL A 232 8.99 -12.35 14.37
CA VAL A 232 9.32 -13.67 14.92
C VAL A 232 8.22 -14.70 14.65
N SER A 233 6.93 -14.31 14.67
CA SER A 233 5.82 -15.22 14.38
C SER A 233 5.88 -15.72 12.93
N LEU A 234 6.26 -14.86 11.98
CA LEU A 234 6.43 -15.23 10.57
C LEU A 234 7.50 -16.32 10.37
N TYR A 235 8.54 -16.32 11.22
CA TYR A 235 9.60 -17.32 11.16
C TYR A 235 9.14 -18.70 11.69
N ASN A 236 8.27 -18.70 12.70
CA ASN A 236 7.75 -19.95 13.29
C ASN A 236 6.70 -20.62 12.41
N ASP A 237 5.86 -19.86 11.69
CA ASP A 237 4.86 -20.39 10.77
C ASP A 237 5.45 -20.98 9.47
N SER A 238 6.74 -20.74 9.20
CA SER A 238 7.44 -21.23 8.01
C SER A 238 8.15 -22.60 8.23
N ARG A 239 8.03 -23.19 9.41
CA ARG A 239 8.53 -24.52 9.77
C ARG A 239 7.40 -25.53 9.93
#